data_76608a0729253a078c64b3579fb42d97
#
_entry.id   76608a0729253a078c64b3579fb42d97
#
_cell.length_a   1.000
_cell.length_b   1.000
_cell.length_c   1.000
_cell.angle_alpha   90.00
_cell.angle_beta   90.00
_cell.angle_gamma   90.00
#
_symmetry.space_group_name_H-M   'P 1'
#
loop_
_entity.id
_entity.type
_entity.pdbx_description
1 polymer ?
#
loop_
_entity_poly.entity_id
_entity_poly.type
_entity_poly.pdbx_seq_one_letter_code
_entity_poly.pdbx_strand_id
1 'polypeptide(L)'
;MMMISVAIIPFLTYALPAVAGLFIVFIVIEIDKKWAFGVYCTVAILGMLLVPDKEVAVMYLAFFGYYPILKSLIEAKVPTVLGWITKVLTFVSTMVVSYYLMIKLMGITIDETEDFGMMAYPILLGMGTLAFVMYDVALTKMITLYLMRWQKLFKRYFK
;
A
#
# COMPACT_ATOMS: atom_id res chain seq x y z
N MET A 1 -14.31 -13.93 23.64
CA MET A 1 -13.19 -13.00 23.66
C MET A 1 -11.99 -13.47 22.84
N MET A 2 -11.54 -14.73 22.88
CA MET A 2 -10.41 -15.21 22.06
C MET A 2 -10.62 -15.06 20.55
N MET A 3 -11.80 -15.33 20.00
CA MET A 3 -12.07 -15.19 18.55
C MET A 3 -11.97 -13.75 18.04
N ILE A 4 -12.31 -12.75 18.84
CA ILE A 4 -12.20 -11.33 18.50
C ILE A 4 -10.73 -10.91 18.46
N SER A 5 -9.91 -11.39 19.39
CA SER A 5 -8.48 -11.10 19.42
C SER A 5 -7.75 -11.67 18.19
N VAL A 6 -8.10 -12.88 17.75
CA VAL A 6 -7.52 -13.52 16.56
C VAL A 6 -7.87 -12.79 15.27
N ALA A 7 -9.03 -12.15 15.18
CA ALA A 7 -9.43 -11.36 14.01
C ALA A 7 -8.85 -9.94 14.00
N ILE A 8 -8.62 -9.33 15.18
CA ILE A 8 -8.09 -7.95 15.30
C ILE A 8 -6.59 -7.91 15.02
N ILE A 9 -5.84 -8.92 15.46
CA ILE A 9 -4.38 -8.95 15.29
C ILE A 9 -3.97 -8.96 13.81
N PRO A 10 -4.49 -9.86 12.93
CA PRO A 10 -4.14 -9.83 11.52
C PRO A 10 -4.62 -8.55 10.82
N PHE A 11 -5.79 -8.02 11.19
CA PHE A 11 -6.25 -6.74 10.63
C PHE A 11 -5.29 -5.58 10.97
N LEU A 12 -4.81 -5.51 12.21
CA LEU A 12 -3.81 -4.51 12.62
C LEU A 12 -2.48 -4.70 11.88
N THR A 13 -2.07 -5.93 11.68
CA THR A 13 -0.82 -6.29 10.99
C THR A 13 -0.81 -5.74 9.55
N TYR A 14 -1.90 -5.90 8.82
CA TYR A 14 -2.01 -5.36 7.44
C TYR A 14 -2.37 -3.86 7.39
N ALA A 15 -3.00 -3.32 8.42
CA ALA A 15 -3.30 -1.90 8.50
C ALA A 15 -2.05 -1.03 8.73
N LEU A 16 -1.05 -1.53 9.46
CA LEU A 16 0.17 -0.77 9.75
C LEU A 16 0.94 -0.33 8.50
N PRO A 17 1.27 -1.21 7.51
CA PRO A 17 1.93 -0.77 6.29
C PRO A 17 1.07 0.17 5.45
N ALA A 18 -0.26 0.01 5.47
CA ALA A 18 -1.17 0.93 4.79
C ALA A 18 -1.13 2.33 5.42
N VAL A 19 -1.14 2.42 6.77
CA VAL A 19 -0.99 3.69 7.50
C VAL A 19 0.38 4.31 7.25
N ALA A 20 1.45 3.52 7.24
CA ALA A 20 2.78 4.01 6.90
C ALA A 20 2.82 4.61 5.48
N GLY A 21 2.14 3.99 4.52
CA GLY A 21 1.94 4.54 3.18
C GLY A 21 1.17 5.87 3.18
N LEU A 22 0.19 6.04 4.07
CA LEU A 22 -0.52 7.32 4.22
C LEU A 22 0.41 8.47 4.63
N PHE A 23 1.40 8.23 5.48
CA PHE A 23 2.37 9.26 5.86
C PHE A 23 3.22 9.72 4.67
N ILE A 24 3.53 8.83 3.72
CA ILE A 24 4.25 9.21 2.50
C ILE A 24 3.45 10.19 1.64
N VAL A 25 2.11 10.11 1.66
CA VAL A 25 1.24 11.09 0.97
C VAL A 25 1.54 12.52 1.43
N PHE A 26 1.68 12.73 2.74
CA PHE A 26 1.97 14.07 3.27
C PHE A 26 3.32 14.58 2.77
N ILE A 27 4.33 13.73 2.70
CA ILE A 27 5.65 14.10 2.18
C ILE A 27 5.57 14.44 0.68
N VAL A 28 4.78 13.70 -0.10
CA VAL A 28 4.55 13.97 -1.54
C VAL A 28 3.88 15.32 -1.74
N ILE A 29 2.94 15.71 -0.86
CA ILE A 29 2.16 16.95 -0.99
C ILE A 29 2.95 18.17 -0.50
N GLU A 30 3.64 18.05 0.65
CA GLU A 30 4.28 19.20 1.33
C GLU A 30 5.72 19.45 0.89
N ILE A 31 6.45 18.41 0.50
CA ILE A 31 7.87 18.53 0.21
C ILE A 31 8.14 18.32 -1.28
N ASP A 32 8.30 17.07 -1.69
CA ASP A 32 8.49 16.66 -3.10
C ASP A 32 8.45 15.14 -3.21
N LYS A 33 8.18 14.65 -4.43
CA LYS A 33 8.18 13.23 -4.80
C LYS A 33 9.55 12.56 -4.59
N LYS A 34 10.65 13.30 -4.81
CA LYS A 34 12.02 12.80 -4.63
C LYS A 34 12.32 12.47 -3.17
N TRP A 35 11.93 13.37 -2.27
CA TRP A 35 12.08 13.15 -0.82
C TRP A 35 11.18 12.03 -0.32
N ALA A 36 9.94 11.96 -0.81
CA ALA A 36 9.04 10.87 -0.51
C ALA A 36 9.61 9.51 -0.91
N PHE A 37 10.28 9.42 -2.07
CA PHE A 37 10.96 8.21 -2.51
C PHE A 37 12.14 7.85 -1.61
N GLY A 38 12.94 8.83 -1.17
CA GLY A 38 14.02 8.62 -0.20
C GLY A 38 13.51 8.04 1.12
N VAL A 39 12.44 8.62 1.68
CA VAL A 39 11.80 8.12 2.90
C VAL A 39 11.24 6.71 2.70
N TYR A 40 10.57 6.45 1.57
CA TYR A 40 10.09 5.11 1.23
C TYR A 40 11.23 4.07 1.24
N CYS A 41 12.35 4.35 0.56
CA CYS A 41 13.50 3.44 0.53
C CYS A 41 14.06 3.19 1.93
N THR A 42 14.21 4.23 2.73
CA THR A 42 14.72 4.11 4.11
C THR A 42 13.81 3.25 4.97
N VAL A 43 12.50 3.52 4.95
CA VAL A 43 11.52 2.76 5.73
C VAL A 43 11.41 1.32 5.23
N ALA A 44 11.51 1.08 3.92
CA ALA A 44 11.49 -0.26 3.34
C ALA A 44 12.70 -1.09 3.80
N ILE A 45 13.90 -0.51 3.77
CA ILE A 45 15.13 -1.19 4.23
C ILE A 45 15.05 -1.48 5.74
N LEU A 46 14.67 -0.49 6.53
CA LEU A 46 14.51 -0.67 7.99
C LEU A 46 13.41 -1.69 8.31
N GLY A 47 12.30 -1.67 7.59
CA GLY A 47 11.23 -2.64 7.73
C GLY A 47 11.71 -4.06 7.46
N MET A 48 12.46 -4.28 6.40
CA MET A 48 13.03 -5.60 6.08
C MET A 48 14.02 -6.10 7.12
N LEU A 49 14.74 -5.19 7.79
CA LEU A 49 15.72 -5.55 8.82
C LEU A 49 15.09 -5.76 10.20
N LEU A 50 14.20 -4.85 10.62
CA LEU A 50 13.72 -4.75 11.99
C LEU A 50 12.38 -5.46 12.24
N VAL A 51 11.50 -5.53 11.22
CA VAL A 51 10.18 -6.12 11.41
C VAL A 51 10.29 -7.64 11.44
N PRO A 52 9.80 -8.30 12.52
CA PRO A 52 9.82 -9.77 12.61
C PRO A 52 8.99 -10.42 11.49
N ASP A 53 7.83 -9.84 11.21
CA ASP A 53 6.90 -10.27 10.17
C ASP A 53 7.40 -9.81 8.78
N LYS A 54 8.10 -10.68 8.09
CA LYS A 54 8.66 -10.39 6.76
C LYS A 54 7.59 -10.16 5.70
N GLU A 55 6.44 -10.78 5.86
CA GLU A 55 5.27 -10.60 5.00
C GLU A 55 4.81 -9.13 5.00
N VAL A 56 4.66 -8.54 6.17
CA VAL A 56 4.29 -7.13 6.36
C VAL A 56 5.32 -6.18 5.73
N ALA A 57 6.61 -6.47 5.94
CA ALA A 57 7.70 -5.68 5.37
C ALA A 57 7.70 -5.74 3.84
N VAL A 58 7.47 -6.93 3.26
CA VAL A 58 7.36 -7.13 1.81
C VAL A 58 6.13 -6.41 1.26
N MET A 59 4.98 -6.47 1.93
CA MET A 59 3.78 -5.74 1.50
C MET A 59 3.99 -4.23 1.47
N TYR A 60 4.69 -3.68 2.47
CA TYR A 60 5.04 -2.26 2.45
C TYR A 60 5.97 -1.93 1.29
N LEU A 61 7.05 -2.69 1.14
CA LEU A 61 8.04 -2.50 0.08
C LEU A 61 7.40 -2.66 -1.31
N ALA A 62 6.59 -3.69 -1.48
CA ALA A 62 6.03 -4.05 -2.78
C ALA A 62 4.87 -3.16 -3.21
N PHE A 63 4.12 -2.57 -2.25
CA PHE A 63 2.91 -1.83 -2.60
C PHE A 63 2.71 -0.55 -1.79
N PHE A 64 2.47 -0.62 -0.50
CA PHE A 64 1.99 0.51 0.29
C PHE A 64 2.95 1.69 0.33
N GLY A 65 4.25 1.43 0.29
CA GLY A 65 5.27 2.47 0.39
C GLY A 65 5.40 3.34 -0.86
N TYR A 66 5.45 2.75 -2.05
CA TYR A 66 5.64 3.52 -3.28
C TYR A 66 4.32 3.93 -3.95
N TYR A 67 3.21 3.25 -3.65
CA TYR A 67 1.93 3.51 -4.31
C TYR A 67 1.46 4.96 -4.24
N PRO A 68 1.56 5.68 -3.09
CA PRO A 68 1.19 7.10 -3.04
C PRO A 68 1.98 7.98 -4.01
N ILE A 69 3.27 7.68 -4.20
CA ILE A 69 4.14 8.39 -5.14
C ILE A 69 3.70 8.11 -6.57
N LEU A 70 3.48 6.83 -6.89
CA LEU A 70 3.01 6.39 -8.19
C LEU A 70 1.63 6.98 -8.52
N LYS A 71 0.69 6.95 -7.57
CA LYS A 71 -0.62 7.58 -7.70
C LYS A 71 -0.51 9.04 -8.09
N SER A 72 0.35 9.80 -7.41
CA SER A 72 0.58 11.22 -7.72
C SER A 72 1.15 11.46 -9.12
N LEU A 73 1.91 10.51 -9.66
CA LEU A 73 2.45 10.58 -11.04
C LEU A 73 1.39 10.23 -12.08
N ILE A 74 0.60 9.20 -11.82
CA ILE A 74 -0.47 8.76 -12.74
C ILE A 74 -1.54 9.85 -12.84
N GLU A 75 -2.03 10.35 -11.70
CA GLU A 75 -3.10 11.36 -11.67
C GLU A 75 -2.66 12.71 -12.27
N ALA A 76 -1.35 13.00 -12.27
CA ALA A 76 -0.82 14.21 -12.90
C ALA A 76 -0.68 14.12 -14.43
N LYS A 77 -0.58 12.91 -14.99
CA LYS A 77 -0.21 12.73 -16.41
C LYS A 77 -1.27 12.00 -17.25
N VAL A 78 -2.17 11.25 -16.61
CA VAL A 78 -3.05 10.30 -17.29
C VAL A 78 -4.52 10.66 -17.02
N PRO A 79 -5.39 10.64 -18.05
CA PRO A 79 -6.82 10.87 -17.86
C PRO A 79 -7.44 9.78 -16.97
N THR A 80 -8.53 10.11 -16.28
CA THR A 80 -9.13 9.33 -15.19
C THR A 80 -9.34 7.85 -15.55
N VAL A 81 -9.85 7.55 -16.71
CA VAL A 81 -10.16 6.17 -17.14
C VAL A 81 -8.89 5.34 -17.32
N LEU A 82 -7.92 5.88 -18.11
CA LEU A 82 -6.62 5.21 -18.27
C LEU A 82 -5.87 5.13 -16.93
N GLY A 83 -6.02 6.13 -16.08
CA GLY A 83 -5.44 6.15 -14.73
C GLY A 83 -5.90 4.97 -13.90
N TRP A 84 -7.19 4.64 -13.91
CA TRP A 84 -7.73 3.48 -13.21
C TRP A 84 -7.17 2.16 -13.75
N ILE A 85 -7.12 2.00 -15.07
CA ILE A 85 -6.54 0.81 -15.72
C ILE A 85 -5.07 0.65 -15.30
N THR A 86 -4.29 1.72 -15.37
CA THR A 86 -2.86 1.69 -15.00
C THR A 86 -2.67 1.34 -13.53
N LYS A 87 -3.49 1.88 -12.62
CA LYS A 87 -3.44 1.59 -11.19
C LYS A 87 -3.71 0.10 -10.91
N VAL A 88 -4.78 -0.45 -11.48
CA VAL A 88 -5.14 -1.87 -11.31
C VAL A 88 -4.07 -2.77 -11.92
N LEU A 89 -3.58 -2.45 -13.10
CA LEU A 89 -2.51 -3.23 -13.75
C LEU A 89 -1.24 -3.25 -12.90
N THR A 90 -0.85 -2.10 -12.36
CA THR A 90 0.30 -2.00 -11.45
C THR A 90 0.09 -2.83 -10.19
N PHE A 91 -1.11 -2.78 -9.59
CA PHE A 91 -1.44 -3.57 -8.42
C PHE A 91 -1.30 -5.08 -8.71
N VAL A 92 -1.93 -5.56 -9.78
CA VAL A 92 -1.85 -6.98 -10.17
C VAL A 92 -0.41 -7.41 -10.43
N SER A 93 0.36 -6.61 -11.19
CA SER A 93 1.77 -6.89 -11.46
C SER A 93 2.59 -6.97 -10.17
N THR A 94 2.35 -6.05 -9.24
CA THR A 94 3.04 -6.03 -7.95
C THR A 94 2.70 -7.24 -7.10
N MET A 95 1.42 -7.65 -7.07
CA MET A 95 0.99 -8.86 -6.35
C MET A 95 1.69 -10.12 -6.88
N VAL A 96 1.77 -10.27 -8.19
CA VAL A 96 2.46 -11.41 -8.82
C VAL A 96 3.95 -11.40 -8.47
N VAL A 97 4.60 -10.23 -8.55
CA VAL A 97 6.03 -10.10 -8.21
C VAL A 97 6.27 -10.38 -6.73
N SER A 98 5.43 -9.85 -5.84
CA SER A 98 5.53 -10.08 -4.39
C SER A 98 5.39 -11.55 -4.05
N TYR A 99 4.41 -12.23 -4.63
CA TYR A 99 4.21 -13.66 -4.47
C TYR A 99 5.45 -14.47 -4.90
N TYR A 100 6.01 -14.15 -6.07
CA TYR A 100 7.22 -14.79 -6.57
C TYR A 100 8.43 -14.55 -5.65
N LEU A 101 8.59 -13.32 -5.15
CA LEU A 101 9.66 -12.98 -4.21
C LEU A 101 9.51 -13.71 -2.87
N MET A 102 8.30 -13.84 -2.35
CA MET A 102 8.04 -14.57 -1.10
C MET A 102 8.42 -16.04 -1.22
N ILE A 103 8.01 -16.71 -2.30
CA ILE A 103 8.36 -18.11 -2.53
C ILE A 103 9.89 -18.27 -2.69
N LYS A 104 10.51 -17.45 -3.54
CA LYS A 104 11.90 -17.67 -3.95
C LYS A 104 12.93 -17.22 -2.91
N LEU A 105 12.66 -16.12 -2.18
CA LEU A 105 13.60 -15.55 -1.22
C LEU A 105 13.37 -16.03 0.21
N MET A 106 12.12 -16.28 0.57
CA MET A 106 11.76 -16.61 1.95
C MET A 106 11.32 -18.06 2.15
N GLY A 107 11.12 -18.81 1.05
CA GLY A 107 10.62 -20.18 1.11
C GLY A 107 9.21 -20.30 1.72
N ILE A 108 8.49 -19.18 1.78
CA ILE A 108 7.13 -19.14 2.34
C ILE A 108 6.19 -19.62 1.24
N THR A 109 5.71 -20.84 1.38
CA THR A 109 4.55 -21.32 0.61
C THR A 109 3.29 -20.86 1.31
N ILE A 110 2.41 -20.21 0.59
CA ILE A 110 1.09 -19.86 1.13
C ILE A 110 0.27 -21.16 1.10
N ASP A 111 0.20 -21.84 2.25
CA ASP A 111 -0.54 -23.10 2.41
C ASP A 111 -2.05 -22.96 2.18
N GLU A 112 -2.55 -21.71 2.10
CA GLU A 112 -3.96 -21.41 1.82
C GLU A 112 -4.46 -21.94 0.47
N THR A 113 -3.55 -22.36 -0.42
CA THR A 113 -3.92 -22.92 -1.73
C THR A 113 -4.26 -24.41 -1.68
N GLU A 114 -3.88 -25.14 -0.62
CA GLU A 114 -4.15 -26.57 -0.51
C GLU A 114 -5.64 -26.86 -0.33
N ASP A 115 -6.36 -26.02 0.44
CA ASP A 115 -7.79 -26.22 0.72
C ASP A 115 -8.73 -25.81 -0.43
N PHE A 116 -8.34 -24.84 -1.26
CA PHE A 116 -9.18 -24.27 -2.33
C PHE A 116 -8.72 -24.62 -3.75
N GLY A 117 -7.58 -25.30 -3.91
CA GLY A 117 -7.05 -25.69 -5.20
C GLY A 117 -6.81 -24.52 -6.16
N MET A 118 -6.96 -24.77 -7.48
CA MET A 118 -6.71 -23.77 -8.53
C MET A 118 -7.65 -22.54 -8.47
N MET A 119 -8.77 -22.62 -7.76
CA MET A 119 -9.71 -21.50 -7.58
C MET A 119 -9.28 -20.48 -6.51
N ALA A 120 -8.30 -20.81 -5.64
CA ALA A 120 -7.81 -19.90 -4.62
C ALA A 120 -7.20 -18.62 -5.24
N TYR A 121 -6.41 -18.78 -6.31
CA TYR A 121 -5.72 -17.65 -6.95
C TYR A 121 -6.66 -16.54 -7.47
N PRO A 122 -7.71 -16.82 -8.26
CA PRO A 122 -8.61 -15.78 -8.72
C PRO A 122 -9.44 -15.16 -7.60
N ILE A 123 -9.79 -15.92 -6.56
CA ILE A 123 -10.53 -15.40 -5.40
C ILE A 123 -9.65 -14.43 -4.61
N LEU A 124 -8.41 -14.81 -4.28
CA LEU A 124 -7.45 -13.96 -3.57
C LEU A 124 -7.14 -12.69 -4.37
N LEU A 125 -6.97 -12.81 -5.69
CA LEU A 125 -6.72 -11.67 -6.57
C LEU A 125 -7.94 -10.73 -6.62
N GLY A 126 -9.14 -11.27 -6.64
CA GLY A 126 -10.39 -10.51 -6.59
C GLY A 126 -10.55 -9.74 -5.27
N MET A 127 -10.36 -10.41 -4.14
CA MET A 127 -10.40 -9.79 -2.80
C MET A 127 -9.30 -8.73 -2.64
N GLY A 128 -8.09 -9.03 -3.09
CA GLY A 128 -6.98 -8.07 -3.08
C GLY A 128 -7.27 -6.84 -3.92
N THR A 129 -7.85 -7.01 -5.11
CA THR A 129 -8.24 -5.89 -5.99
C THR A 129 -9.32 -5.02 -5.33
N LEU A 130 -10.28 -5.63 -4.65
CA LEU A 130 -11.33 -4.90 -3.91
C LEU A 130 -10.73 -4.09 -2.76
N ALA A 131 -9.84 -4.69 -1.98
CA ALA A 131 -9.11 -4.01 -0.91
C ALA A 131 -8.25 -2.85 -1.47
N PHE A 132 -7.61 -3.06 -2.62
CA PHE A 132 -6.86 -2.03 -3.33
C PHE A 132 -7.73 -0.83 -3.72
N VAL A 133 -8.89 -1.08 -4.33
CA VAL A 133 -9.84 0.00 -4.70
C VAL A 133 -10.28 0.79 -3.48
N MET A 134 -10.60 0.12 -2.38
CA MET A 134 -10.93 0.78 -1.11
C MET A 134 -9.78 1.65 -0.61
N TYR A 135 -8.55 1.15 -0.67
CA TYR A 135 -7.35 1.89 -0.28
C TYR A 135 -7.13 3.11 -1.18
N ASP A 136 -7.25 2.98 -2.51
CA ASP A 136 -7.11 4.12 -3.44
C ASP A 136 -8.16 5.20 -3.20
N VAL A 137 -9.40 4.83 -2.95
CA VAL A 137 -10.48 5.76 -2.59
C VAL A 137 -10.20 6.45 -1.25
N ALA A 138 -9.73 5.70 -0.25
CA ALA A 138 -9.36 6.26 1.05
C ALA A 138 -8.22 7.27 0.91
N LEU A 139 -7.17 6.95 0.15
CA LEU A 139 -6.09 7.88 -0.19
C LEU A 139 -6.61 9.16 -0.85
N THR A 140 -7.46 9.02 -1.85
CA THR A 140 -8.04 10.17 -2.58
C THR A 140 -8.82 11.08 -1.64
N LYS A 141 -9.69 10.50 -0.80
CA LYS A 141 -10.47 11.26 0.19
C LYS A 141 -9.57 11.96 1.20
N MET A 142 -8.52 11.28 1.67
CA MET A 142 -7.58 11.83 2.63
C MET A 142 -6.77 12.98 2.04
N ILE A 143 -6.28 12.84 0.81
CA ILE A 143 -5.61 13.92 0.06
C ILE A 143 -6.55 15.13 -0.07
N THR A 144 -7.79 14.91 -0.48
CA THR A 144 -8.78 15.97 -0.67
C THR A 144 -9.08 16.68 0.65
N LEU A 145 -9.32 15.95 1.74
CA LEU A 145 -9.54 16.51 3.06
C LEU A 145 -8.34 17.32 3.57
N TYR A 146 -7.14 16.81 3.33
CA TYR A 146 -5.91 17.49 3.69
C TYR A 146 -5.76 18.81 2.94
N LEU A 147 -5.91 18.81 1.62
CA LEU A 147 -5.81 20.01 0.78
C LEU A 147 -6.88 21.05 1.12
N MET A 148 -8.12 20.62 1.38
CA MET A 148 -9.23 21.54 1.67
C MET A 148 -9.17 22.15 3.07
N ARG A 149 -8.77 21.39 4.08
CA ARG A 149 -8.93 21.76 5.48
C ARG A 149 -7.61 22.12 6.16
N TRP A 150 -6.55 21.35 5.94
CA TRP A 150 -5.32 21.46 6.70
C TRP A 150 -4.26 22.33 6.02
N GLN A 151 -4.15 22.29 4.71
CA GLN A 151 -3.18 23.11 3.98
C GLN A 151 -3.45 24.61 4.14
N LYS A 152 -4.75 25.02 4.24
CA LYS A 152 -5.11 26.41 4.52
C LYS A 152 -4.70 26.84 5.93
N LEU A 153 -4.78 25.95 6.92
CA LEU A 153 -4.36 26.22 8.29
C LEU A 153 -2.84 26.33 8.39
N PHE A 154 -2.10 25.38 7.81
CA PHE A 154 -0.62 25.41 7.82
C PHE A 154 -0.07 26.65 7.13
N LYS A 155 -0.58 27.04 5.96
CA LYS A 155 -0.15 28.27 5.27
C LYS A 155 -0.48 29.56 6.06
N ARG A 156 -1.40 29.49 7.01
CA ARG A 156 -1.75 30.65 7.87
C ARG A 156 -0.80 30.78 9.07
N TYR A 157 -0.21 29.67 9.54
CA TYR A 157 0.67 29.65 10.70
C TYR A 157 2.18 29.74 10.36
N PHE A 158 2.56 29.40 9.14
CA PHE A 158 3.96 29.40 8.70
C PHE A 158 4.30 30.52 7.70
N LYS A 159 3.52 31.61 7.72
CA LYS A 159 3.86 32.82 6.98
C LYS A 159 4.43 33.90 7.89
#